data_85dea01a0a4e35f1a218e27be9a851bf
#
_entry.id   85dea01a0a4e35f1a218e27be9a851bf
#
_cell.length_a   1.000
_cell.length_b   1.000
_cell.length_c   1.000
_cell.angle_alpha   90.00
_cell.angle_beta   90.00
_cell.angle_gamma   90.00
#
_symmetry.space_group_name_H-M   'P 1'
#
loop_
_entity.id
_entity.type
_entity.pdbx_description
1 polymer ?
#
loop_
_entity_poly.entity_id
_entity_poly.type
_entity_poly.pdbx_seq_one_letter_code
_entity_poly.pdbx_strand_id
1 'polypeptide(L)'
;YAQISSNVDKRVFQNLQTSLQNFINKRKWTSDNFESNEKIECSFLLNLQSVVESNVYKATLTVQAARPVYNTSYLSPLINFIDNDLVFRYVEFQPIEFNENRIAGTEPLTANLTAAIAFYVNLILGLDYDSFSPKGGDPFFQKANMIVNAAPEGRSITGWRAFDGQRNRYWLSENLQNSKYAQVHDAIYTYYRKGLDQMLTNEKDARTQIIQALNFLSVVHAETPNVMIIPFFFQGRSDEIIRIFKKSTPQEKNQVAELSSKMDITNASLYNAELK
;
A
#
# COMPACT_ATOMS: atom_id res chain seq x y z
N TYR A 1 -5.05 19.59 7.46
CA TYR A 1 -5.25 21.06 7.35
C TYR A 1 -4.32 21.89 8.26
N ALA A 2 -3.55 21.26 9.15
CA ALA A 2 -2.96 21.95 10.29
C ALA A 2 -1.70 22.79 10.01
N GLN A 3 -1.12 22.78 8.81
CA GLN A 3 0.17 23.43 8.55
C GLN A 3 0.17 24.45 7.40
N ILE A 4 -0.93 24.61 6.68
CA ILE A 4 -0.99 25.64 5.63
C ILE A 4 -1.36 26.97 6.26
N SER A 5 -0.60 28.01 5.89
CA SER A 5 -0.85 29.38 6.31
C SER A 5 -2.32 29.78 6.08
N SER A 6 -2.86 30.59 6.96
CA SER A 6 -4.25 31.06 7.04
C SER A 6 -4.84 31.72 5.77
N ASN A 7 -4.09 31.74 4.67
CA ASN A 7 -4.44 32.49 3.45
C ASN A 7 -5.18 31.67 2.38
N VAL A 8 -5.35 30.33 2.56
CA VAL A 8 -6.09 29.52 1.60
C VAL A 8 -7.46 29.20 2.19
N ASP A 9 -8.53 29.50 1.44
CA ASP A 9 -9.90 29.21 1.87
C ASP A 9 -10.09 27.70 2.08
N LYS A 10 -10.57 27.32 3.25
CA LYS A 10 -10.85 25.90 3.61
C LYS A 10 -11.82 25.22 2.65
N ARG A 11 -12.69 25.98 1.98
CA ARG A 11 -13.62 25.49 0.99
C ARG A 11 -12.93 24.85 -0.22
N VAL A 12 -11.77 25.38 -0.63
CA VAL A 12 -10.94 24.81 -1.72
C VAL A 12 -10.59 23.35 -1.41
N PHE A 13 -10.20 23.07 -0.17
CA PHE A 13 -9.81 21.70 0.23
C PHE A 13 -11.01 20.78 0.44
N GLN A 14 -12.17 21.30 0.84
CA GLN A 14 -13.41 20.53 0.89
C GLN A 14 -13.85 20.12 -0.51
N ASN A 15 -13.74 21.03 -1.48
CA ASN A 15 -14.03 20.74 -2.88
C ASN A 15 -13.06 19.71 -3.47
N LEU A 16 -11.75 19.82 -3.16
CA LEU A 16 -10.76 18.83 -3.52
C LEU A 16 -11.09 17.45 -2.94
N GLN A 17 -11.40 17.38 -1.64
CA GLN A 17 -11.79 16.14 -0.97
C GLN A 17 -12.99 15.47 -1.66
N THR A 18 -14.05 16.25 -1.91
CA THR A 18 -15.25 15.74 -2.60
C THR A 18 -14.92 15.23 -4.00
N SER A 19 -14.10 15.95 -4.73
CA SER A 19 -13.69 15.57 -6.09
C SER A 19 -12.84 14.30 -6.10
N LEU A 20 -11.92 14.13 -5.16
CA LEU A 20 -11.12 12.91 -5.01
C LEU A 20 -11.97 11.71 -4.57
N GLN A 21 -12.91 11.90 -3.64
CA GLN A 21 -13.86 10.86 -3.25
C GLN A 21 -14.71 10.41 -4.44
N ASN A 22 -15.20 11.34 -5.25
CA ASN A 22 -15.94 11.01 -6.46
C ASN A 22 -15.07 10.26 -7.47
N PHE A 23 -13.82 10.69 -7.66
CA PHE A 23 -12.87 10.03 -8.56
C PHE A 23 -12.59 8.59 -8.15
N ILE A 24 -12.35 8.33 -6.87
CA ILE A 24 -12.06 6.99 -6.35
C ILE A 24 -13.32 6.10 -6.41
N ASN A 25 -14.47 6.61 -5.93
CA ASN A 25 -15.65 5.78 -5.70
C ASN A 25 -16.55 5.60 -6.94
N LYS A 26 -16.54 6.56 -7.88
CA LYS A 26 -17.42 6.49 -9.06
C LYS A 26 -16.73 5.90 -10.29
N ARG A 27 -15.41 5.81 -10.30
CA ARG A 27 -14.68 5.17 -11.38
C ARG A 27 -14.76 3.65 -11.23
N LYS A 28 -15.02 2.95 -12.33
CA LYS A 28 -14.94 1.49 -12.40
C LYS A 28 -13.48 1.07 -12.57
N TRP A 29 -12.87 0.54 -11.51
CA TRP A 29 -11.46 0.13 -11.48
C TRP A 29 -11.23 -1.32 -11.91
N THR A 30 -12.27 -2.17 -11.79
CA THR A 30 -12.27 -3.59 -12.16
C THR A 30 -13.43 -3.92 -13.07
N SER A 31 -13.39 -5.09 -13.75
CA SER A 31 -14.54 -5.63 -14.48
C SER A 31 -15.54 -6.33 -13.56
N ASP A 32 -15.11 -6.68 -12.35
CA ASP A 32 -15.90 -7.48 -11.43
C ASP A 32 -17.05 -6.68 -10.80
N ASN A 33 -18.09 -7.38 -10.44
CA ASN A 33 -19.22 -6.82 -9.71
C ASN A 33 -19.07 -7.22 -8.24
N PHE A 34 -18.98 -6.22 -7.37
CA PHE A 34 -18.88 -6.42 -5.92
C PHE A 34 -20.18 -6.06 -5.23
N GLU A 35 -20.61 -6.90 -4.32
CA GLU A 35 -21.63 -6.56 -3.33
C GLU A 35 -21.11 -5.47 -2.39
N SER A 36 -22.00 -4.78 -1.70
CA SER A 36 -21.62 -3.65 -0.85
C SER A 36 -20.68 -4.04 0.28
N ASN A 37 -20.79 -5.27 0.79
CA ASN A 37 -19.95 -5.85 1.84
C ASN A 37 -18.63 -6.46 1.34
N GLU A 38 -18.43 -6.53 0.03
CA GLU A 38 -17.20 -7.03 -0.60
C GLU A 38 -16.26 -5.89 -1.00
N LYS A 39 -16.72 -4.64 -0.87
CA LYS A 39 -15.89 -3.48 -1.21
C LYS A 39 -14.74 -3.32 -0.24
N ILE A 40 -13.55 -3.04 -0.78
CA ILE A 40 -12.36 -2.81 0.01
C ILE A 40 -12.51 -1.50 0.80
N GLU A 41 -12.37 -1.58 2.12
CA GLU A 41 -12.27 -0.39 2.96
C GLU A 41 -10.89 0.23 2.83
N CYS A 42 -10.83 1.46 2.32
CA CYS A 42 -9.58 2.19 2.17
C CYS A 42 -9.70 3.65 2.60
N SER A 43 -8.58 4.21 3.05
CA SER A 43 -8.45 5.61 3.44
C SER A 43 -7.25 6.24 2.72
N PHE A 44 -7.50 7.42 2.15
CA PHE A 44 -6.48 8.28 1.56
C PHE A 44 -6.46 9.60 2.36
N LEU A 45 -5.45 9.79 3.20
CA LEU A 45 -5.27 11.01 3.96
C LEU A 45 -4.21 11.90 3.28
N LEU A 46 -4.68 12.98 2.65
CA LEU A 46 -3.82 13.98 2.05
C LEU A 46 -3.49 15.05 3.09
N ASN A 47 -2.27 15.03 3.60
CA ASN A 47 -1.77 16.00 4.56
C ASN A 47 -0.93 17.06 3.83
N LEU A 48 -1.50 18.25 3.68
CA LEU A 48 -0.86 19.37 3.00
C LEU A 48 0.22 19.99 3.91
N GLN A 49 1.45 20.06 3.40
CA GLN A 49 2.62 20.53 4.15
C GLN A 49 2.90 22.01 3.88
N SER A 50 2.90 22.41 2.62
CA SER A 50 3.21 23.78 2.23
C SER A 50 2.58 24.14 0.88
N VAL A 51 2.41 25.43 0.66
CA VAL A 51 2.14 26.02 -0.65
C VAL A 51 3.49 26.33 -1.30
N VAL A 52 3.76 25.71 -2.45
CA VAL A 52 5.03 25.90 -3.18
C VAL A 52 4.97 27.17 -4.03
N GLU A 53 3.85 27.36 -4.72
CA GLU A 53 3.48 28.55 -5.48
C GLU A 53 1.94 28.62 -5.56
N SER A 54 1.38 29.62 -6.23
CA SER A 54 -0.08 29.74 -6.35
C SER A 54 -0.72 28.44 -6.87
N ASN A 55 -1.64 27.88 -6.08
CA ASN A 55 -2.37 26.63 -6.36
C ASN A 55 -1.49 25.37 -6.49
N VAL A 56 -0.21 25.41 -6.11
CA VAL A 56 0.69 24.25 -6.07
C VAL A 56 1.02 23.90 -4.63
N TYR A 57 0.74 22.66 -4.28
CA TYR A 57 0.85 22.17 -2.90
C TYR A 57 1.83 21.00 -2.82
N LYS A 58 2.66 21.02 -1.78
CA LYS A 58 3.40 19.85 -1.34
C LYS A 58 2.60 19.14 -0.24
N ALA A 59 2.50 17.83 -0.33
CA ALA A 59 1.74 17.02 0.60
C ALA A 59 2.42 15.69 0.90
N THR A 60 2.01 15.04 2.00
CA THR A 60 2.15 13.61 2.19
C THR A 60 0.82 12.93 1.94
N LEU A 61 0.86 11.74 1.35
CA LEU A 61 -0.31 10.91 1.13
C LEU A 61 -0.20 9.64 1.98
N THR A 62 -1.02 9.54 3.03
CA THR A 62 -1.15 8.29 3.78
C THR A 62 -2.21 7.43 3.12
N VAL A 63 -1.84 6.19 2.77
CA VAL A 63 -2.70 5.22 2.12
C VAL A 63 -2.87 4.03 3.05
N GLN A 64 -4.11 3.74 3.40
CA GLN A 64 -4.47 2.60 4.24
C GLN A 64 -5.58 1.80 3.58
N ALA A 65 -5.46 0.48 3.59
CA ALA A 65 -6.54 -0.42 3.21
C ALA A 65 -6.44 -1.69 4.05
N ALA A 66 -7.59 -2.29 4.30
CA ALA A 66 -7.72 -3.54 5.02
C ALA A 66 -8.74 -4.45 4.34
N ARG A 67 -8.57 -5.75 4.49
CA ARG A 67 -9.52 -6.75 4.01
C ARG A 67 -10.14 -7.52 5.18
N PRO A 68 -11.40 -7.95 5.07
CA PRO A 68 -11.98 -8.86 6.04
C PRO A 68 -11.28 -10.22 6.00
N VAL A 69 -11.02 -10.79 7.17
CA VAL A 69 -10.59 -12.18 7.30
C VAL A 69 -11.82 -13.07 7.23
N TYR A 70 -11.73 -14.13 6.42
CA TYR A 70 -12.87 -15.01 6.11
C TYR A 70 -13.60 -15.49 7.38
N ASN A 71 -14.93 -15.36 7.36
CA ASN A 71 -15.84 -15.74 8.43
C ASN A 71 -15.57 -15.09 9.80
N THR A 72 -14.99 -13.87 9.80
CA THR A 72 -14.74 -13.08 11.01
C THR A 72 -15.15 -11.62 10.79
N SER A 73 -15.22 -10.85 11.88
CA SER A 73 -15.33 -9.39 11.85
C SER A 73 -13.97 -8.67 11.86
N TYR A 74 -12.87 -9.42 11.81
CA TYR A 74 -11.52 -8.87 11.87
C TYR A 74 -11.09 -8.35 10.50
N LEU A 75 -10.55 -7.12 10.49
CA LEU A 75 -9.97 -6.48 9.31
C LEU A 75 -8.45 -6.55 9.40
N SER A 76 -7.82 -7.24 8.48
CA SER A 76 -6.35 -7.34 8.38
C SER A 76 -5.79 -6.29 7.42
N PRO A 77 -4.72 -5.57 7.79
CA PRO A 77 -4.14 -4.54 6.94
C PRO A 77 -3.62 -5.10 5.61
N LEU A 78 -4.01 -4.52 4.48
CA LEU A 78 -3.40 -4.75 3.15
C LEU A 78 -2.24 -3.80 2.89
N ILE A 79 -2.43 -2.53 3.24
CA ILE A 79 -1.45 -1.46 3.08
C ILE A 79 -1.61 -0.45 4.22
N ASN A 80 -0.47 0.03 4.72
CA ASN A 80 -0.38 1.18 5.60
C ASN A 80 0.91 1.94 5.25
N PHE A 81 0.82 2.85 4.28
CA PHE A 81 1.99 3.48 3.69
C PHE A 81 1.87 5.01 3.67
N ILE A 82 2.99 5.68 3.87
CA ILE A 82 3.10 7.15 3.76
C ILE A 82 4.00 7.49 2.58
N ASP A 83 3.41 8.12 1.58
CA ASP A 83 4.11 8.69 0.43
C ASP A 83 4.43 10.15 0.71
N ASN A 84 5.71 10.49 0.71
CA ASN A 84 6.20 11.84 0.96
C ASN A 84 6.50 12.63 -0.33
N ASP A 85 6.34 12.00 -1.49
CA ASP A 85 6.75 12.51 -2.79
C ASP A 85 5.56 13.04 -3.61
N LEU A 86 4.70 13.83 -2.99
CA LEU A 86 3.53 14.37 -3.67
C LEU A 86 3.56 15.90 -3.75
N VAL A 87 3.76 16.42 -4.96
CA VAL A 87 3.56 17.81 -5.30
C VAL A 87 2.53 17.89 -6.42
N PHE A 88 1.50 18.72 -6.26
CA PHE A 88 0.42 18.80 -7.23
C PHE A 88 -0.15 20.22 -7.33
N ARG A 89 -0.77 20.51 -8.47
CA ARG A 89 -1.57 21.72 -8.70
C ARG A 89 -3.05 21.37 -8.54
N TYR A 90 -3.77 22.22 -7.83
CA TYR A 90 -5.22 22.16 -7.76
C TYR A 90 -5.81 23.55 -7.86
N VAL A 91 -6.70 23.74 -8.82
CA VAL A 91 -7.52 24.94 -8.99
C VAL A 91 -8.95 24.57 -8.69
N GLU A 92 -9.62 25.36 -7.85
CA GLU A 92 -11.00 25.11 -7.45
C GLU A 92 -11.93 24.99 -8.67
N PHE A 93 -12.85 24.03 -8.62
CA PHE A 93 -13.79 23.68 -9.70
C PHE A 93 -13.14 23.09 -10.98
N GLN A 94 -11.83 22.93 -11.05
CA GLN A 94 -11.21 22.20 -12.15
C GLN A 94 -11.56 20.71 -12.04
N PRO A 95 -12.04 20.06 -13.11
CA PRO A 95 -12.31 18.62 -13.11
C PRO A 95 -11.06 17.81 -12.72
N ILE A 96 -11.25 16.81 -11.86
CA ILE A 96 -10.23 15.80 -11.58
C ILE A 96 -10.40 14.68 -12.60
N GLU A 97 -9.46 14.60 -13.55
CA GLU A 97 -9.50 13.64 -14.64
C GLU A 97 -8.26 12.74 -14.61
N PHE A 98 -8.45 11.48 -14.95
CA PHE A 98 -7.39 10.51 -15.15
C PHE A 98 -7.68 9.71 -16.42
N ASN A 99 -6.78 9.81 -17.38
CA ASN A 99 -6.86 9.09 -18.64
C ASN A 99 -5.71 8.08 -18.72
N GLU A 100 -6.05 6.79 -18.75
CA GLU A 100 -5.06 5.69 -18.80
C GLU A 100 -4.18 5.74 -20.07
N ASN A 101 -4.69 6.32 -21.17
CA ASN A 101 -3.94 6.48 -22.41
C ASN A 101 -3.07 7.76 -22.43
N ARG A 102 -3.24 8.65 -21.45
CA ARG A 102 -2.51 9.93 -21.36
C ARG A 102 -2.30 10.30 -19.88
N ILE A 103 -1.57 9.45 -19.17
CA ILE A 103 -1.36 9.56 -17.71
C ILE A 103 -0.69 10.88 -17.32
N ALA A 104 0.33 11.32 -18.10
CA ALA A 104 1.02 12.59 -17.84
C ALA A 104 0.13 13.83 -18.02
N GLY A 105 -1.05 13.69 -18.64
CA GLY A 105 -1.97 14.79 -18.87
C GLY A 105 -1.41 15.90 -19.79
N THR A 106 -2.05 17.06 -19.74
CA THR A 106 -1.56 18.30 -20.42
C THR A 106 -0.83 19.22 -19.47
N GLU A 107 -1.12 19.13 -18.18
CA GLU A 107 -0.51 19.89 -17.09
C GLU A 107 0.04 18.91 -16.06
N PRO A 108 1.38 18.73 -16.01
CA PRO A 108 2.01 17.67 -15.24
C PRO A 108 1.69 17.69 -13.73
N LEU A 109 1.65 18.85 -13.10
CA LEU A 109 1.37 18.95 -11.67
C LEU A 109 -0.09 18.60 -11.34
N THR A 110 -1.04 18.91 -12.21
CA THR A 110 -2.44 18.50 -12.05
C THR A 110 -2.57 16.98 -12.20
N ALA A 111 -1.94 16.44 -13.25
CA ALA A 111 -1.97 15.01 -13.53
C ALA A 111 -1.25 14.18 -12.44
N ASN A 112 -0.26 14.74 -11.74
CA ASN A 112 0.50 14.01 -10.72
C ASN A 112 -0.37 13.55 -9.55
N LEU A 113 -1.36 14.34 -9.13
CA LEU A 113 -2.28 13.94 -8.07
C LEU A 113 -3.12 12.71 -8.47
N THR A 114 -3.73 12.76 -9.66
CA THR A 114 -4.59 11.69 -10.13
C THR A 114 -3.80 10.43 -10.49
N ALA A 115 -2.58 10.58 -11.01
CA ALA A 115 -1.67 9.47 -11.25
C ALA A 115 -1.28 8.77 -9.93
N ALA A 116 -0.95 9.53 -8.86
CA ALA A 116 -0.61 8.96 -7.57
C ALA A 116 -1.80 8.22 -6.94
N ILE A 117 -3.00 8.79 -6.97
CA ILE A 117 -4.21 8.11 -6.46
C ILE A 117 -4.49 6.85 -7.28
N ALA A 118 -4.46 6.93 -8.62
CA ALA A 118 -4.69 5.77 -9.48
C ALA A 118 -3.66 4.65 -9.28
N PHE A 119 -2.39 5.01 -9.05
CA PHE A 119 -1.33 4.07 -8.70
C PHE A 119 -1.68 3.31 -7.43
N TYR A 120 -2.04 4.00 -6.34
CA TYR A 120 -2.36 3.35 -5.07
C TYR A 120 -3.67 2.57 -5.11
N VAL A 121 -4.67 3.00 -5.87
CA VAL A 121 -5.89 2.19 -6.08
C VAL A 121 -5.53 0.87 -6.75
N ASN A 122 -4.72 0.89 -7.82
CA ASN A 122 -4.28 -0.35 -8.46
C ASN A 122 -3.39 -1.19 -7.54
N LEU A 123 -2.54 -0.58 -6.72
CA LEU A 123 -1.74 -1.29 -5.73
C LEU A 123 -2.62 -2.01 -4.69
N ILE A 124 -3.64 -1.33 -4.15
CA ILE A 124 -4.60 -1.92 -3.20
C ILE A 124 -5.34 -3.10 -3.84
N LEU A 125 -5.86 -2.93 -5.05
CA LEU A 125 -6.54 -4.00 -5.78
C LEU A 125 -5.59 -5.17 -6.04
N GLY A 126 -4.36 -4.90 -6.47
CA GLY A 126 -3.36 -5.95 -6.66
C GLY A 126 -3.08 -6.77 -5.40
N LEU A 127 -2.89 -6.10 -4.26
CA LEU A 127 -2.68 -6.75 -2.97
C LEU A 127 -3.90 -7.56 -2.51
N ASP A 128 -5.12 -7.04 -2.73
CA ASP A 128 -6.34 -7.72 -2.36
C ASP A 128 -6.52 -9.01 -3.17
N TYR A 129 -6.40 -8.93 -4.50
CA TYR A 129 -6.51 -10.10 -5.38
C TYR A 129 -5.40 -11.14 -5.13
N ASP A 130 -4.16 -10.71 -4.89
CA ASP A 130 -3.06 -11.61 -4.50
C ASP A 130 -3.34 -12.30 -3.15
N SER A 131 -3.98 -11.60 -2.23
CA SER A 131 -4.36 -12.16 -0.93
C SER A 131 -5.39 -13.27 -1.04
N PHE A 132 -6.10 -13.36 -2.15
CA PHE A 132 -7.18 -14.32 -2.40
C PHE A 132 -6.77 -15.46 -3.34
N SER A 133 -6.01 -15.17 -4.40
CA SER A 133 -5.57 -16.18 -5.37
C SER A 133 -4.11 -15.96 -5.80
N PRO A 134 -3.36 -17.04 -6.10
CA PRO A 134 -1.97 -16.91 -6.52
C PRO A 134 -1.84 -16.04 -7.76
N LYS A 135 -1.06 -14.95 -7.65
CA LYS A 135 -0.84 -13.96 -8.72
C LYS A 135 -2.13 -13.31 -9.26
N GLY A 136 -3.19 -13.32 -8.47
CA GLY A 136 -4.45 -12.66 -8.85
C GLY A 136 -4.31 -11.15 -9.02
N GLY A 137 -3.32 -10.56 -8.36
CA GLY A 137 -3.01 -9.13 -8.43
C GLY A 137 -2.23 -8.68 -9.65
N ASP A 138 -1.64 -9.60 -10.44
CA ASP A 138 -0.77 -9.28 -11.58
C ASP A 138 -1.37 -8.23 -12.54
N PRO A 139 -2.65 -8.29 -12.96
CA PRO A 139 -3.22 -7.30 -13.87
C PRO A 139 -3.23 -5.87 -13.28
N PHE A 140 -3.40 -5.75 -11.98
CA PHE A 140 -3.43 -4.47 -11.28
C PHE A 140 -2.01 -3.93 -11.04
N PHE A 141 -1.07 -4.79 -10.69
CA PHE A 141 0.34 -4.40 -10.58
C PHE A 141 0.90 -3.97 -11.93
N GLN A 142 0.49 -4.61 -13.03
CA GLN A 142 0.82 -4.16 -14.39
C GLN A 142 0.28 -2.76 -14.68
N LYS A 143 -0.98 -2.46 -14.31
CA LYS A 143 -1.55 -1.11 -14.43
C LYS A 143 -0.80 -0.10 -13.57
N ALA A 144 -0.44 -0.46 -12.34
CA ALA A 144 0.38 0.40 -11.48
C ALA A 144 1.74 0.69 -12.11
N ASN A 145 2.37 -0.31 -12.72
CA ASN A 145 3.64 -0.14 -13.43
C ASN A 145 3.50 0.73 -14.70
N MET A 146 2.41 0.58 -15.45
CA MET A 146 2.13 1.48 -16.58
C MET A 146 2.01 2.94 -16.13
N ILE A 147 1.38 3.18 -14.96
CA ILE A 147 1.29 4.52 -14.38
C ILE A 147 2.68 5.06 -14.03
N VAL A 148 3.54 4.26 -13.41
CA VAL A 148 4.92 4.65 -13.09
C VAL A 148 5.71 5.01 -14.34
N ASN A 149 5.61 4.20 -15.39
CA ASN A 149 6.36 4.40 -16.65
C ASN A 149 5.89 5.63 -17.43
N ALA A 150 4.60 5.96 -17.36
CA ALA A 150 3.98 7.09 -18.05
C ALA A 150 3.68 8.28 -17.13
N ALA A 151 4.24 8.28 -15.91
CA ALA A 151 3.98 9.30 -14.91
C ALA A 151 4.38 10.71 -15.39
N PRO A 152 3.69 11.75 -14.90
CA PRO A 152 4.06 13.12 -15.20
C PRO A 152 5.50 13.43 -14.82
N GLU A 153 6.18 14.21 -15.64
CA GLU A 153 7.54 14.68 -15.41
C GLU A 153 7.55 16.19 -15.14
N GLY A 154 8.43 16.63 -14.24
CA GLY A 154 8.60 18.04 -13.92
C GLY A 154 9.63 18.22 -12.82
N ARG A 155 10.19 19.43 -12.71
CA ARG A 155 11.28 19.72 -11.76
C ARG A 155 10.93 19.42 -10.29
N SER A 156 9.68 19.56 -9.91
CA SER A 156 9.19 19.33 -8.54
C SER A 156 8.46 17.99 -8.38
N ILE A 157 8.32 17.20 -9.44
CA ILE A 157 7.65 15.90 -9.42
C ILE A 157 8.69 14.82 -9.15
N THR A 158 8.52 14.09 -8.04
CA THR A 158 9.40 13.01 -7.59
C THR A 158 8.61 11.77 -7.23
N GLY A 159 9.33 10.68 -6.91
CA GLY A 159 8.74 9.41 -6.48
C GLY A 159 8.36 8.45 -7.60
N TRP A 160 8.57 8.81 -8.86
CA TRP A 160 8.29 7.99 -10.03
C TRP A 160 9.52 7.37 -10.69
N ARG A 161 10.71 7.74 -10.24
CA ARG A 161 11.97 7.27 -10.82
C ARG A 161 12.87 6.64 -9.75
N ALA A 162 13.72 5.71 -10.15
CA ALA A 162 14.63 5.00 -9.25
C ALA A 162 15.56 5.95 -8.48
N PHE A 163 15.96 7.06 -9.08
CA PHE A 163 16.88 8.03 -8.49
C PHE A 163 16.20 9.07 -7.58
N ASP A 164 14.85 9.09 -7.51
CA ASP A 164 14.12 10.00 -6.62
C ASP A 164 14.21 9.58 -5.14
N GLY A 165 14.69 8.37 -4.86
CA GLY A 165 14.85 7.84 -3.51
C GLY A 165 14.70 6.33 -3.49
N GLN A 166 14.95 5.73 -2.32
CA GLN A 166 14.90 4.26 -2.17
C GLN A 166 13.52 3.73 -1.75
N ARG A 167 12.59 4.60 -1.37
CA ARG A 167 11.26 4.26 -0.83
C ARG A 167 10.18 5.12 -1.50
N ASN A 168 9.82 4.75 -2.72
CA ASN A 168 8.88 5.51 -3.53
C ASN A 168 8.01 4.58 -4.40
N ARG A 169 7.12 5.17 -5.19
CA ARG A 169 6.20 4.46 -6.09
C ARG A 169 6.91 3.60 -7.14
N TYR A 170 8.07 4.07 -7.65
CA TYR A 170 8.88 3.29 -8.59
C TYR A 170 9.31 1.96 -7.98
N TRP A 171 9.90 1.98 -6.78
CA TRP A 171 10.42 0.77 -6.15
C TRP A 171 9.30 -0.18 -5.68
N LEU A 172 8.13 0.33 -5.26
CA LEU A 172 6.97 -0.51 -4.99
C LEU A 172 6.53 -1.24 -6.25
N SER A 173 6.42 -0.52 -7.37
CA SER A 173 6.01 -1.11 -8.65
C SER A 173 7.05 -2.13 -9.14
N GLU A 174 8.32 -1.78 -9.10
CA GLU A 174 9.42 -2.65 -9.53
C GLU A 174 9.45 -3.95 -8.72
N ASN A 175 9.34 -3.85 -7.38
CA ASN A 175 9.40 -5.02 -6.51
C ASN A 175 8.19 -5.96 -6.70
N LEU A 176 7.03 -5.46 -7.12
CA LEU A 176 5.83 -6.26 -7.38
C LEU A 176 5.75 -6.79 -8.83
N GLN A 177 6.62 -6.34 -9.74
CA GLN A 177 6.64 -6.79 -11.13
C GLN A 177 7.85 -7.65 -11.46
N ASN A 178 8.95 -7.49 -10.75
CA ASN A 178 10.18 -8.19 -11.03
C ASN A 178 10.10 -9.64 -10.52
N SER A 179 10.29 -10.59 -11.41
CA SER A 179 10.28 -12.04 -11.10
C SER A 179 11.28 -12.46 -10.01
N LYS A 180 12.33 -11.67 -9.78
CA LYS A 180 13.25 -11.88 -8.66
C LYS A 180 12.53 -11.88 -7.31
N TYR A 181 11.43 -11.14 -7.18
CA TYR A 181 10.65 -11.02 -5.95
C TYR A 181 9.34 -11.81 -5.99
N ALA A 182 9.24 -12.82 -6.86
CA ALA A 182 8.01 -13.62 -7.01
C ALA A 182 7.51 -14.23 -5.69
N GLN A 183 8.43 -14.56 -4.76
CA GLN A 183 8.08 -15.08 -3.44
C GLN A 183 7.29 -14.09 -2.56
N VAL A 184 7.29 -12.81 -2.89
CA VAL A 184 6.42 -11.82 -2.21
C VAL A 184 4.95 -12.11 -2.47
N HIS A 185 4.58 -12.47 -3.70
CA HIS A 185 3.20 -12.88 -4.06
C HIS A 185 2.81 -14.17 -3.33
N ASP A 186 3.73 -15.15 -3.29
CA ASP A 186 3.52 -16.38 -2.53
C ASP A 186 3.33 -16.10 -1.04
N ALA A 187 4.11 -15.17 -0.48
CA ALA A 187 3.98 -14.75 0.91
C ALA A 187 2.61 -14.08 1.18
N ILE A 188 2.16 -13.15 0.34
CA ILE A 188 0.87 -12.48 0.47
C ILE A 188 -0.27 -13.52 0.44
N TYR A 189 -0.32 -14.36 -0.57
CA TYR A 189 -1.34 -15.41 -0.69
C TYR A 189 -1.33 -16.36 0.52
N THR A 190 -0.14 -16.81 0.92
CA THR A 190 0.00 -17.79 2.00
C THR A 190 -0.38 -17.16 3.34
N TYR A 191 0.02 -15.91 3.61
CA TYR A 191 -0.30 -15.19 4.83
C TYR A 191 -1.80 -15.02 5.00
N TYR A 192 -2.48 -14.53 3.96
CA TYR A 192 -3.92 -14.24 4.04
C TYR A 192 -4.77 -15.49 3.82
N ARG A 193 -4.68 -16.13 2.65
CA ARG A 193 -5.62 -17.18 2.26
C ARG A 193 -5.42 -18.48 3.00
N LYS A 194 -4.14 -18.90 3.14
CA LYS A 194 -3.79 -20.15 3.83
C LYS A 194 -3.61 -19.96 5.33
N GLY A 195 -3.21 -18.76 5.76
CA GLY A 195 -3.04 -18.39 7.15
C GLY A 195 -4.31 -17.80 7.76
N LEU A 196 -4.49 -16.48 7.66
CA LEU A 196 -5.55 -15.76 8.38
C LEU A 196 -6.95 -16.29 8.11
N ASP A 197 -7.30 -16.59 6.86
CA ASP A 197 -8.63 -17.10 6.49
C ASP A 197 -8.92 -18.50 7.06
N GLN A 198 -7.91 -19.22 7.53
CA GLN A 198 -8.05 -20.53 8.15
C GLN A 198 -7.95 -20.53 9.68
N MET A 199 -7.70 -19.37 10.31
CA MET A 199 -7.47 -19.27 11.76
C MET A 199 -8.63 -19.83 12.59
N LEU A 200 -9.88 -19.65 12.16
CA LEU A 200 -11.05 -20.18 12.89
C LEU A 200 -11.23 -21.70 12.72
N THR A 201 -10.84 -22.24 11.57
CA THR A 201 -11.07 -23.66 11.23
C THR A 201 -9.93 -24.56 11.69
N ASN A 202 -8.70 -24.10 11.56
CA ASN A 202 -7.49 -24.83 11.93
C ASN A 202 -6.35 -23.89 12.32
N GLU A 203 -6.39 -23.39 13.56
CA GLU A 203 -5.44 -22.41 14.09
C GLU A 203 -3.98 -22.88 13.98
N LYS A 204 -3.70 -24.16 14.25
CA LYS A 204 -2.33 -24.69 14.19
C LYS A 204 -1.77 -24.67 12.78
N ASP A 205 -2.51 -25.15 11.81
CA ASP A 205 -2.06 -25.14 10.41
C ASP A 205 -2.00 -23.71 9.87
N ALA A 206 -2.96 -22.85 10.25
CA ALA A 206 -2.95 -21.44 9.88
C ALA A 206 -1.67 -20.73 10.38
N ARG A 207 -1.24 -20.93 11.63
CA ARG A 207 0.03 -20.41 12.13
C ARG A 207 1.22 -20.96 11.36
N THR A 208 1.21 -22.24 11.03
CA THR A 208 2.26 -22.86 10.19
C THR A 208 2.36 -22.17 8.83
N GLN A 209 1.23 -21.87 8.19
CA GLN A 209 1.20 -21.12 6.92
C GLN A 209 1.70 -19.69 7.07
N ILE A 210 1.37 -19.01 8.16
CA ILE A 210 1.89 -17.65 8.42
C ILE A 210 3.42 -17.69 8.60
N ILE A 211 3.96 -18.66 9.33
CA ILE A 211 5.42 -18.86 9.42
C ILE A 211 6.03 -19.13 8.03
N GLN A 212 5.35 -19.94 7.19
CA GLN A 212 5.80 -20.18 5.83
C GLN A 212 5.83 -18.90 4.99
N ALA A 213 4.83 -18.04 5.12
CA ALA A 213 4.81 -16.72 4.46
C ALA A 213 6.00 -15.85 4.90
N LEU A 214 6.31 -15.82 6.21
CA LEU A 214 7.49 -15.12 6.73
C LEU A 214 8.81 -15.72 6.19
N ASN A 215 8.88 -17.03 5.99
CA ASN A 215 10.05 -17.68 5.36
C ASN A 215 10.22 -17.23 3.90
N PHE A 216 9.15 -17.13 3.09
CA PHE A 216 9.24 -16.59 1.73
C PHE A 216 9.83 -15.17 1.73
N LEU A 217 9.34 -14.30 2.62
CA LEU A 217 9.88 -12.95 2.76
C LEU A 217 11.35 -12.93 3.23
N SER A 218 11.72 -13.87 4.10
CA SER A 218 13.10 -14.00 4.60
C SER A 218 14.08 -14.37 3.50
N VAL A 219 13.67 -15.21 2.54
CA VAL A 219 14.50 -15.53 1.36
C VAL A 219 14.73 -14.27 0.52
N VAL A 220 13.66 -13.53 0.20
CA VAL A 220 13.76 -12.27 -0.55
C VAL A 220 14.66 -11.26 0.17
N HIS A 221 14.52 -11.15 1.50
CA HIS A 221 15.36 -10.26 2.31
C HIS A 221 16.84 -10.66 2.30
N ALA A 222 17.14 -11.97 2.36
CA ALA A 222 18.50 -12.49 2.33
C ALA A 222 19.18 -12.24 0.97
N GLU A 223 18.45 -12.41 -0.13
CA GLU A 223 18.95 -12.17 -1.49
C GLU A 223 19.09 -10.68 -1.82
N THR A 224 18.23 -9.85 -1.26
CA THR A 224 18.23 -8.41 -1.51
C THR A 224 17.93 -7.65 -0.21
N PRO A 225 18.97 -7.44 0.62
CA PRO A 225 18.84 -6.64 1.83
C PRO A 225 18.33 -5.23 1.50
N ASN A 226 17.49 -4.67 2.36
CA ASN A 226 16.88 -3.34 2.23
C ASN A 226 15.91 -3.15 1.05
N VAL A 227 15.49 -4.22 0.38
CA VAL A 227 14.43 -4.13 -0.64
C VAL A 227 13.15 -3.56 -0.02
N MET A 228 12.54 -2.58 -0.69
CA MET A 228 11.44 -1.77 -0.12
C MET A 228 10.21 -2.62 0.26
N ILE A 229 9.92 -3.67 -0.50
CA ILE A 229 8.71 -4.47 -0.31
C ILE A 229 8.69 -5.20 1.05
N ILE A 230 9.85 -5.49 1.66
CA ILE A 230 9.92 -6.15 2.96
C ILE A 230 9.41 -5.23 4.08
N PRO A 231 10.00 -4.05 4.36
CA PRO A 231 9.43 -3.14 5.36
C PRO A 231 8.01 -2.69 5.00
N PHE A 232 7.66 -2.57 3.71
CA PHE A 232 6.29 -2.29 3.28
C PHE A 232 5.31 -3.37 3.76
N PHE A 233 5.66 -4.64 3.65
CA PHE A 233 4.82 -5.74 4.16
C PHE A 233 4.58 -5.63 5.66
N PHE A 234 5.61 -5.32 6.45
CA PHE A 234 5.51 -5.25 7.91
C PHE A 234 4.75 -4.00 8.41
N GLN A 235 4.66 -2.94 7.60
CA GLN A 235 3.93 -1.73 7.99
C GLN A 235 2.45 -2.03 8.28
N GLY A 236 2.07 -1.90 9.55
CA GLY A 236 0.73 -2.18 10.05
C GLY A 236 0.45 -3.65 10.41
N ARG A 237 1.38 -4.59 10.15
CA ARG A 237 1.20 -6.04 10.47
C ARG A 237 1.97 -6.52 11.67
N SER A 238 2.94 -5.77 12.19
CA SER A 238 3.77 -6.17 13.32
C SER A 238 2.93 -6.57 14.56
N ASP A 239 1.96 -5.75 14.93
CA ASP A 239 1.05 -6.04 16.04
C ASP A 239 0.15 -7.26 15.76
N GLU A 240 -0.32 -7.42 14.52
CA GLU A 240 -1.11 -8.58 14.11
C GLU A 240 -0.32 -9.86 14.28
N ILE A 241 0.91 -9.91 13.78
CA ILE A 241 1.81 -11.05 13.89
C ILE A 241 2.05 -11.40 15.38
N ILE A 242 2.34 -10.40 16.21
CA ILE A 242 2.55 -10.60 17.64
C ILE A 242 1.29 -11.21 18.29
N ARG A 243 0.11 -10.67 18.05
CA ARG A 243 -1.15 -11.18 18.62
C ARG A 243 -1.44 -12.60 18.21
N ILE A 244 -1.18 -12.99 16.97
CA ILE A 244 -1.36 -14.34 16.44
C ILE A 244 -0.48 -15.33 17.22
N PHE A 245 0.79 -14.97 17.48
CA PHE A 245 1.76 -15.88 18.08
C PHE A 245 1.91 -15.75 19.60
N LYS A 246 1.32 -14.73 20.24
CA LYS A 246 1.45 -14.52 21.69
C LYS A 246 1.02 -15.72 22.54
N LYS A 247 0.07 -16.54 22.07
CA LYS A 247 -0.42 -17.75 22.73
C LYS A 247 0.04 -19.04 22.08
N SER A 248 0.98 -18.99 21.14
CA SER A 248 1.50 -20.17 20.44
C SER A 248 2.57 -20.90 21.25
N THR A 249 3.10 -21.99 20.70
CA THR A 249 4.17 -22.76 21.35
C THR A 249 5.46 -21.93 21.47
N PRO A 250 6.34 -22.22 22.47
CA PRO A 250 7.63 -21.53 22.58
C PRO A 250 8.48 -21.60 21.33
N GLN A 251 8.42 -22.73 20.61
CA GLN A 251 9.13 -22.92 19.36
C GLN A 251 8.63 -21.96 18.26
N GLU A 252 7.30 -21.87 18.06
CA GLU A 252 6.70 -20.95 17.08
C GLU A 252 7.02 -19.49 17.40
N LYS A 253 6.91 -19.10 18.69
CA LYS A 253 7.25 -17.75 19.17
C LYS A 253 8.69 -17.37 18.83
N ASN A 254 9.64 -18.24 19.20
CA ASN A 254 11.05 -18.00 18.95
C ASN A 254 11.34 -17.87 17.45
N GLN A 255 10.77 -18.74 16.63
CA GLN A 255 10.93 -18.71 15.16
C GLN A 255 10.38 -17.42 14.57
N VAL A 256 9.17 -17.00 14.95
CA VAL A 256 8.55 -15.77 14.44
C VAL A 256 9.31 -14.53 14.92
N ALA A 257 9.74 -14.52 16.20
CA ALA A 257 10.53 -13.41 16.72
C ALA A 257 11.86 -13.26 15.96
N GLU A 258 12.52 -14.38 15.65
CA GLU A 258 13.79 -14.36 14.91
C GLU A 258 13.59 -13.88 13.46
N LEU A 259 12.61 -14.43 12.74
CA LEU A 259 12.31 -14.04 11.36
C LEU A 259 11.90 -12.56 11.27
N SER A 260 10.92 -12.16 12.10
CA SER A 260 10.37 -10.81 12.04
C SER A 260 11.39 -9.75 12.47
N SER A 261 12.19 -10.01 13.51
CA SER A 261 13.21 -9.06 13.98
C SER A 261 14.31 -8.78 12.94
N LYS A 262 14.61 -9.74 12.06
CA LYS A 262 15.59 -9.55 10.97
C LYS A 262 15.05 -8.68 9.83
N MET A 263 13.76 -8.80 9.54
CA MET A 263 13.11 -8.14 8.40
C MET A 263 12.45 -6.80 8.77
N ASP A 264 11.99 -6.67 9.99
CA ASP A 264 11.35 -5.48 10.55
C ASP A 264 12.17 -4.94 11.73
N ILE A 265 13.31 -4.34 11.40
CA ILE A 265 14.27 -3.83 12.39
C ILE A 265 13.61 -2.78 13.31
N THR A 266 12.69 -1.99 12.80
CA THR A 266 11.98 -0.96 13.56
C THR A 266 11.23 -1.55 14.76
N ASN A 267 10.65 -2.73 14.62
CA ASN A 267 9.85 -3.41 15.64
C ASN A 267 10.59 -4.61 16.27
N ALA A 268 11.90 -4.78 16.02
CA ALA A 268 12.68 -5.92 16.51
C ALA A 268 12.64 -6.07 18.05
N SER A 269 12.73 -4.96 18.78
CA SER A 269 12.61 -4.96 20.24
C SER A 269 11.23 -5.42 20.71
N LEU A 270 10.17 -5.06 20.00
CA LEU A 270 8.80 -5.44 20.34
C LEU A 270 8.57 -6.94 20.11
N TYR A 271 9.03 -7.51 18.99
CA TYR A 271 8.98 -8.96 18.76
C TYR A 271 9.71 -9.75 19.85
N ASN A 272 10.91 -9.29 20.25
CA ASN A 272 11.70 -9.96 21.28
C ASN A 272 11.05 -9.85 22.68
N ALA A 273 10.41 -8.73 23.00
CA ALA A 273 9.74 -8.54 24.29
C ALA A 273 8.43 -9.35 24.43
N GLU A 274 7.68 -9.48 23.34
CA GLU A 274 6.34 -10.08 23.37
C GLU A 274 6.31 -11.58 23.01
N LEU A 275 7.34 -12.07 22.30
CA LEU A 275 7.38 -13.46 21.81
C LEU A 275 8.53 -14.29 22.39
N LYS A 276 9.53 -13.72 23.02
CA LYS A 276 10.57 -14.43 23.75
C LYS A 276 10.37 -14.31 25.25
#